data_9e291abf10693d1dc45d2da9a4b397e5
#
_entry.id   9e291abf10693d1dc45d2da9a4b397e5
#
_cell.length_a   1.000
_cell.length_b   1.000
_cell.length_c   1.000
_cell.angle_alpha   90.00
_cell.angle_beta   90.00
_cell.angle_gamma   90.00
#
_symmetry.space_group_name_H-M   'P 1'
#
loop_
_entity.id
_entity.type
_entity.pdbx_description
1 polymer ?
#
loop_
_entity_poly.entity_id
_entity_poly.type
_entity_poly.pdbx_seq_one_letter_code
_entity_poly.pdbx_strand_id
1 'polypeptide(L)'
;MRVLGVDPGSRITGYGLLEEQNREISFIEAGLIRPPGKMPFSQKIHKIFQGLVEILDRCAPDAVAVEDLFYAKNARSSLKLGHARGAALIAAGQHNIPVFEYTPLEIKKSVVGYGRADKEQVRSMVNIMLRLKKQVPLDASDALAAAICHVNSSRLRALTQKTRGK
;
A
#
# COMPACT_ATOMS: atom_id res chain seq x y z
N MET A 1 15.81 -2.77 0.30
CA MET A 1 14.74 -1.93 0.88
C MET A 1 13.44 -2.74 0.87
N ARG A 2 12.83 -2.91 2.03
CA ARG A 2 11.50 -3.53 2.17
C ARG A 2 10.41 -2.47 2.22
N VAL A 3 9.36 -2.63 1.46
CA VAL A 3 8.25 -1.68 1.41
C VAL A 3 6.95 -2.42 1.66
N LEU A 4 6.21 -1.98 2.66
CA LEU A 4 4.85 -2.42 2.93
C LEU A 4 3.86 -1.46 2.26
N GLY A 5 3.15 -1.93 1.24
CA GLY A 5 1.99 -1.22 0.72
C GLY A 5 0.75 -1.54 1.56
N VAL A 6 -0.09 -0.54 1.76
CA VAL A 6 -1.37 -0.69 2.47
C VAL A 6 -2.47 -0.01 1.66
N ASP A 7 -3.55 -0.74 1.41
CA ASP A 7 -4.83 -0.21 0.91
C ASP A 7 -5.83 -0.18 2.06
N PRO A 8 -6.00 0.97 2.73
CA PRO A 8 -6.80 1.03 3.95
C PRO A 8 -8.30 1.02 3.65
N GLY A 9 -9.01 0.02 4.10
CA GLY A 9 -10.46 -0.05 4.02
C GLY A 9 -11.09 -0.47 5.34
N SER A 10 -12.23 0.12 5.72
CA SER A 10 -12.91 -0.16 6.99
C SER A 10 -13.58 -1.53 7.08
N ARG A 11 -13.75 -2.21 5.97
CA ARG A 11 -14.28 -3.60 5.90
C ARG A 11 -13.19 -4.60 5.61
N ILE A 12 -12.27 -4.23 4.74
CA ILE A 12 -11.12 -5.01 4.30
C ILE A 12 -9.99 -4.01 4.14
N THR A 13 -8.85 -4.30 4.73
CA THR A 13 -7.60 -3.59 4.48
C THR A 13 -6.66 -4.55 3.76
N GLY A 14 -6.23 -4.17 2.57
CA GLY A 14 -5.20 -4.90 1.82
C GLY A 14 -3.81 -4.55 2.29
N TYR A 15 -2.90 -5.51 2.26
CA TYR A 15 -1.47 -5.24 2.43
C TYR A 15 -0.63 -6.08 1.46
N GLY A 16 0.54 -5.56 1.13
CA GLY A 16 1.49 -6.25 0.28
C GLY A 16 2.92 -5.82 0.59
N LEU A 17 3.80 -6.79 0.79
CA LEU A 17 5.21 -6.58 1.12
C LEU A 17 6.10 -6.93 -0.06
N LEU A 18 6.97 -6.01 -0.42
CA LEU A 18 7.98 -6.13 -1.46
C LEU A 18 9.38 -5.92 -0.87
N GLU A 19 10.35 -6.57 -1.47
CA GLU A 19 11.76 -6.26 -1.26
C GLU A 19 12.42 -5.79 -2.55
N GLU A 20 13.12 -4.68 -2.47
CA GLU A 20 13.94 -4.17 -3.56
C GLU A 20 15.42 -4.37 -3.23
N GLN A 21 16.11 -5.14 -4.05
CA GLN A 21 17.54 -5.40 -3.95
C GLN A 21 18.16 -5.36 -5.35
N ASN A 22 19.28 -4.65 -5.51
CA ASN A 22 19.99 -4.53 -6.80
C ASN A 22 19.10 -4.09 -7.98
N ARG A 23 18.11 -3.22 -7.72
CA ARG A 23 17.10 -2.76 -8.69
C ARG A 23 16.10 -3.82 -9.14
N GLU A 24 16.09 -4.99 -8.55
CA GLU A 24 15.04 -5.99 -8.73
C GLU A 24 14.01 -5.89 -7.60
N ILE A 25 12.74 -6.06 -7.95
CA ILE A 25 11.64 -6.09 -7.00
C ILE A 25 11.19 -7.53 -6.84
N SER A 26 11.21 -8.02 -5.61
CA SER A 26 10.74 -9.35 -5.25
C SER A 26 9.49 -9.27 -4.39
N PHE A 27 8.52 -10.11 -4.71
CA PHE A 27 7.34 -10.31 -3.87
C PHE A 27 7.70 -11.13 -2.63
N ILE A 28 7.29 -10.67 -1.46
CA ILE A 28 7.45 -11.41 -0.21
C ILE A 28 6.13 -12.02 0.21
N GLU A 29 5.12 -11.19 0.46
CA GLU A 29 3.78 -11.63 0.85
C GLU A 29 2.73 -10.57 0.55
N ALA A 30 1.47 -10.99 0.52
CA ALA A 30 0.32 -10.10 0.48
C ALA A 30 -0.88 -10.76 1.13
N GLY A 31 -1.79 -9.97 1.67
CA GLY A 31 -2.97 -10.49 2.33
C GLY A 31 -4.00 -9.44 2.65
N LEU A 32 -4.96 -9.84 3.47
CA LEU A 32 -6.10 -9.02 3.84
C LEU A 32 -6.33 -9.08 5.35
N ILE A 33 -6.55 -7.92 5.95
CA ILE A 33 -7.08 -7.80 7.30
C ILE A 33 -8.59 -7.62 7.17
N ARG A 34 -9.37 -8.58 7.70
CA ARG A 34 -10.84 -8.60 7.59
C ARG A 34 -11.49 -8.64 8.97
N PRO A 35 -11.87 -7.50 9.54
CA PRO A 35 -12.66 -7.49 10.78
C PRO A 35 -14.02 -8.15 10.55
N PRO A 36 -14.58 -8.89 11.54
CA PRO A 36 -15.90 -9.48 11.45
C PRO A 36 -17.00 -8.48 11.09
N GLY A 37 -17.90 -8.84 10.18
CA GLY A 37 -18.92 -7.94 9.62
C GLY A 37 -19.84 -7.28 10.67
N LYS A 38 -20.25 -8.02 11.70
CA LYS A 38 -21.14 -7.57 12.79
C LYS A 38 -20.43 -6.80 13.91
N MET A 39 -19.09 -6.70 13.88
CA MET A 39 -18.31 -6.01 14.90
C MET A 39 -18.62 -4.50 14.89
N PRO A 40 -18.71 -3.82 16.06
CA PRO A 40 -18.82 -2.37 16.15
C PRO A 40 -17.69 -1.66 15.41
N PHE A 41 -17.95 -0.48 14.85
CA PHE A 41 -17.01 0.21 13.99
C PHE A 41 -15.66 0.52 14.66
N SER A 42 -15.69 1.00 15.91
CA SER A 42 -14.47 1.26 16.69
C SER A 42 -13.60 0.00 16.86
N GLN A 43 -14.23 -1.13 17.14
CA GLN A 43 -13.53 -2.42 17.28
C GLN A 43 -12.96 -2.90 15.93
N LYS A 44 -13.64 -2.61 14.81
CA LYS A 44 -13.10 -2.90 13.46
C LYS A 44 -11.81 -2.13 13.22
N ILE A 45 -11.80 -0.82 13.54
CA ILE A 45 -10.60 0.02 13.40
C ILE A 45 -9.47 -0.49 14.29
N HIS A 46 -9.79 -0.86 15.53
CA HIS A 46 -8.81 -1.46 16.43
C HIS A 46 -8.25 -2.78 15.88
N LYS A 47 -9.10 -3.64 15.30
CA LYS A 47 -8.67 -4.91 14.69
C LYS A 47 -7.77 -4.70 13.47
N ILE A 48 -8.06 -3.67 12.66
CA ILE A 48 -7.19 -3.26 11.54
C ILE A 48 -5.84 -2.80 12.07
N PHE A 49 -5.84 -1.93 13.08
CA PHE A 49 -4.62 -1.46 13.74
C PHE A 49 -3.77 -2.62 14.25
N GLN A 50 -4.36 -3.53 15.03
CA GLN A 50 -3.66 -4.72 15.56
C GLN A 50 -3.05 -5.58 14.44
N GLY A 51 -3.82 -5.87 13.38
CA GLY A 51 -3.32 -6.67 12.26
C GLY A 51 -2.16 -5.98 11.52
N LEU A 52 -2.18 -4.65 11.42
CA LEU A 52 -1.06 -3.90 10.84
C LEU A 52 0.17 -3.92 11.75
N VAL A 53 -0.01 -3.75 13.06
CA VAL A 53 1.09 -3.88 14.04
C VAL A 53 1.75 -5.26 13.94
N GLU A 54 0.97 -6.35 13.93
CA GLU A 54 1.49 -7.72 13.77
C GLU A 54 2.31 -7.89 12.47
N ILE A 55 1.88 -7.25 11.37
CA ILE A 55 2.60 -7.27 10.10
C ILE A 55 3.91 -6.47 10.20
N LEU A 56 3.87 -5.27 10.79
CA LEU A 56 5.03 -4.41 10.95
C LEU A 56 6.09 -5.05 11.86
N ASP A 57 5.67 -5.66 12.98
CA ASP A 57 6.57 -6.39 13.89
C ASP A 57 7.30 -7.54 13.19
N ARG A 58 6.55 -8.32 12.40
CA ARG A 58 7.08 -9.50 11.72
C ARG A 58 7.94 -9.18 10.51
N CYS A 59 7.54 -8.17 9.73
CA CYS A 59 8.15 -7.88 8.44
C CYS A 59 9.26 -6.83 8.50
N ALA A 60 9.25 -5.96 9.52
CA ALA A 60 10.18 -4.86 9.74
C ALA A 60 10.48 -4.09 8.42
N PRO A 61 9.49 -3.48 7.75
CA PRO A 61 9.71 -2.76 6.51
C PRO A 61 10.46 -1.45 6.75
N ASP A 62 11.23 -1.01 5.75
CA ASP A 62 11.94 0.28 5.76
C ASP A 62 11.00 1.46 5.49
N ALA A 63 9.84 1.21 4.86
CA ALA A 63 8.84 2.22 4.52
C ALA A 63 7.44 1.60 4.40
N VAL A 64 6.43 2.41 4.69
CA VAL A 64 5.02 2.12 4.41
C VAL A 64 4.55 3.02 3.27
N ALA A 65 3.92 2.45 2.25
CA ALA A 65 3.31 3.16 1.13
C ALA A 65 1.78 3.02 1.21
N VAL A 66 1.08 4.15 1.20
CA VAL A 66 -0.39 4.19 1.33
C VAL A 66 -0.98 4.96 0.14
N GLU A 67 -2.12 4.49 -0.39
CA GLU A 67 -2.86 5.27 -1.37
C GLU A 67 -3.50 6.49 -0.68
N ASP A 68 -3.30 7.67 -1.28
CA ASP A 68 -3.93 8.90 -0.80
C ASP A 68 -5.42 8.92 -1.13
N LEU A 69 -6.22 9.38 -0.17
CA LEU A 69 -7.66 9.38 -0.30
C LEU A 69 -8.13 10.53 -1.18
N PHE A 70 -8.69 10.20 -2.34
CA PHE A 70 -9.51 11.13 -3.08
C PHE A 70 -10.96 11.11 -2.54
N TYR A 71 -11.62 12.26 -2.56
CA TYR A 71 -12.99 12.43 -2.09
C TYR A 71 -13.92 11.32 -2.60
N ALA A 72 -14.41 10.47 -1.70
CA ALA A 72 -15.51 9.58 -2.04
C ALA A 72 -16.79 10.43 -2.22
N LYS A 73 -17.65 10.04 -3.16
CA LYS A 73 -18.94 10.70 -3.43
C LYS A 73 -19.86 10.80 -2.19
N ASN A 74 -19.55 10.08 -1.12
CA ASN A 74 -20.33 10.03 0.12
C ASN A 74 -19.41 10.34 1.32
N ALA A 75 -19.67 11.46 2.01
CA ALA A 75 -18.93 11.93 3.17
C ALA A 75 -18.79 10.87 4.28
N ARG A 76 -19.86 10.11 4.56
CA ARG A 76 -19.83 9.05 5.58
C ARG A 76 -18.86 7.91 5.22
N SER A 77 -18.75 7.57 3.95
CA SER A 77 -17.80 6.57 3.47
C SER A 77 -16.38 7.09 3.54
N SER A 78 -16.15 8.35 3.15
CA SER A 78 -14.84 9.00 3.26
C SER A 78 -14.35 9.06 4.70
N LEU A 79 -15.21 9.40 5.66
CA LEU A 79 -14.87 9.41 7.09
C LEU A 79 -14.45 8.01 7.58
N LYS A 80 -15.18 6.96 7.22
CA LYS A 80 -14.83 5.58 7.60
C LYS A 80 -13.50 5.13 7.01
N LEU A 81 -13.22 5.54 5.78
CA LEU A 81 -11.96 5.25 5.09
C LEU A 81 -10.82 6.01 5.76
N GLY A 82 -11.03 7.29 6.10
CA GLY A 82 -10.08 8.11 6.87
C GLY A 82 -9.71 7.49 8.21
N HIS A 83 -10.68 6.87 8.94
CA HIS A 83 -10.38 6.16 10.18
C HIS A 83 -9.49 4.93 9.96
N ALA A 84 -9.77 4.12 8.93
CA ALA A 84 -8.94 2.96 8.60
C ALA A 84 -7.52 3.38 8.20
N ARG A 85 -7.41 4.47 7.41
CA ARG A 85 -6.12 5.07 7.06
C ARG A 85 -5.39 5.61 8.29
N GLY A 86 -6.09 6.30 9.20
CA GLY A 86 -5.52 6.76 10.46
C GLY A 86 -4.92 5.62 11.30
N ALA A 87 -5.59 4.45 11.32
CA ALA A 87 -5.05 3.26 11.97
C ALA A 87 -3.72 2.79 11.34
N ALA A 88 -3.59 2.86 10.01
CA ALA A 88 -2.34 2.50 9.32
C ALA A 88 -1.22 3.51 9.61
N LEU A 89 -1.53 4.81 9.60
CA LEU A 89 -0.56 5.86 9.92
C LEU A 89 -0.05 5.75 11.36
N ILE A 90 -0.95 5.49 12.32
CA ILE A 90 -0.60 5.33 13.73
C ILE A 90 0.24 4.07 13.94
N ALA A 91 -0.11 2.95 13.30
CA ALA A 91 0.66 1.71 13.39
C ALA A 91 2.10 1.91 12.89
N ALA A 92 2.28 2.55 11.72
CA ALA A 92 3.60 2.87 11.19
C ALA A 92 4.38 3.86 12.09
N GLY A 93 3.70 4.90 12.58
CA GLY A 93 4.29 5.89 13.50
C GLY A 93 4.77 5.29 14.81
N GLN A 94 4.04 4.33 15.38
CA GLN A 94 4.44 3.60 16.59
C GLN A 94 5.74 2.82 16.39
N HIS A 95 6.01 2.36 15.17
CA HIS A 95 7.24 1.63 14.80
C HIS A 95 8.34 2.57 14.28
N ASN A 96 8.13 3.89 14.26
CA ASN A 96 9.04 4.88 13.68
C ASN A 96 9.36 4.60 12.19
N ILE A 97 8.41 3.98 11.46
CA ILE A 97 8.55 3.69 10.04
C ILE A 97 7.99 4.85 9.23
N PRO A 98 8.75 5.42 8.28
CA PRO A 98 8.28 6.52 7.45
C PRO A 98 7.12 6.07 6.54
N VAL A 99 6.09 6.94 6.44
CA VAL A 99 4.93 6.72 5.57
C VAL A 99 5.02 7.63 4.36
N PHE A 100 4.75 7.06 3.20
CA PHE A 100 4.69 7.77 1.91
C PHE A 100 3.33 7.58 1.27
N GLU A 101 2.75 8.67 0.82
CA GLU A 101 1.41 8.73 0.27
C GLU A 101 1.47 8.97 -1.23
N TYR A 102 0.65 8.26 -1.98
CA TYR A 102 0.60 8.31 -3.42
C TYR A 102 -0.84 8.43 -3.92
N THR A 103 -1.09 9.35 -4.80
CA THR A 103 -2.40 9.48 -5.45
C THR A 103 -2.69 8.26 -6.34
N PRO A 104 -3.97 7.92 -6.58
CA PRO A 104 -4.35 6.87 -7.53
C PRO A 104 -3.72 7.06 -8.93
N LEU A 105 -3.56 8.32 -9.35
CA LEU A 105 -2.94 8.65 -10.63
C LEU A 105 -1.45 8.29 -10.66
N GLU A 106 -0.71 8.60 -9.60
CA GLU A 106 0.72 8.26 -9.46
C GLU A 106 0.92 6.76 -9.45
N ILE A 107 0.09 6.04 -8.66
CA ILE A 107 0.14 4.58 -8.59
C ILE A 107 -0.08 3.96 -9.97
N LYS A 108 -1.15 4.37 -10.68
CA LYS A 108 -1.45 3.88 -12.03
C LYS A 108 -0.32 4.16 -13.01
N LYS A 109 0.19 5.40 -13.05
CA LYS A 109 1.32 5.77 -13.90
C LYS A 109 2.57 4.97 -13.60
N SER A 110 2.85 4.72 -12.33
CA SER A 110 4.03 3.96 -11.90
C SER A 110 3.97 2.48 -12.30
N VAL A 111 2.77 1.87 -12.27
CA VAL A 111 2.58 0.44 -12.54
C VAL A 111 2.34 0.17 -14.03
N VAL A 112 1.48 0.94 -14.68
CA VAL A 112 1.01 0.67 -16.06
C VAL A 112 1.58 1.67 -17.08
N GLY A 113 2.18 2.78 -16.63
CA GLY A 113 2.74 3.82 -17.49
C GLY A 113 1.75 4.94 -17.85
N TYR A 114 0.44 4.79 -17.59
CA TYR A 114 -0.58 5.81 -17.85
C TYR A 114 -1.67 5.84 -16.77
N GLY A 115 -2.28 7.02 -16.56
CA GLY A 115 -3.18 7.26 -15.42
C GLY A 115 -4.64 6.80 -15.60
N ARG A 116 -5.06 6.45 -16.83
CA ARG A 116 -6.45 6.04 -17.13
C ARG A 116 -6.67 4.52 -17.05
N ALA A 117 -5.68 3.76 -16.59
CA ALA A 117 -5.79 2.32 -16.41
C ALA A 117 -6.95 1.96 -15.48
N ASP A 118 -7.69 0.93 -15.79
CA ASP A 118 -8.68 0.35 -14.90
C ASP A 118 -8.00 -0.57 -13.85
N LYS A 119 -8.78 -1.02 -12.86
CA LYS A 119 -8.26 -1.83 -11.78
C LYS A 119 -7.72 -3.19 -12.24
N GLU A 120 -8.34 -3.82 -13.22
CA GLU A 120 -7.90 -5.12 -13.75
C GLU A 120 -6.58 -4.99 -14.53
N GLN A 121 -6.38 -3.89 -15.23
CA GLN A 121 -5.11 -3.59 -15.91
C GLN A 121 -3.98 -3.39 -14.89
N VAL A 122 -4.23 -2.65 -13.81
CA VAL A 122 -3.25 -2.48 -12.72
C VAL A 122 -2.92 -3.83 -12.09
N ARG A 123 -3.94 -4.62 -11.73
CA ARG A 123 -3.77 -5.96 -11.14
C ARG A 123 -2.98 -6.90 -12.04
N SER A 124 -3.29 -6.93 -13.34
CA SER A 124 -2.58 -7.76 -14.32
C SER A 124 -1.11 -7.37 -14.39
N MET A 125 -0.81 -6.07 -14.41
CA MET A 125 0.56 -5.57 -14.45
C MET A 125 1.32 -5.88 -13.15
N VAL A 126 0.71 -5.73 -11.98
CA VAL A 126 1.28 -6.15 -10.69
C VAL A 126 1.66 -7.63 -10.72
N ASN A 127 0.78 -8.50 -11.22
CA ASN A 127 1.06 -9.93 -11.35
C ASN A 127 2.26 -10.21 -12.25
N ILE A 128 2.37 -9.50 -13.39
CA ILE A 128 3.48 -9.64 -14.33
C ILE A 128 4.80 -9.16 -13.70
N MET A 129 4.78 -7.94 -13.13
CA MET A 129 5.98 -7.32 -12.54
C MET A 129 6.56 -8.16 -11.40
N LEU A 130 5.69 -8.74 -10.58
CA LEU A 130 6.08 -9.53 -9.41
C LEU A 130 6.17 -11.05 -9.72
N ARG A 131 5.93 -11.46 -10.97
CA ARG A 131 5.96 -12.87 -11.42
C ARG A 131 5.12 -13.80 -10.53
N LEU A 132 3.92 -13.31 -10.13
CA LEU A 132 3.06 -14.05 -9.20
C LEU A 132 2.51 -15.32 -9.87
N LYS A 133 2.66 -16.45 -9.21
CA LYS A 133 2.13 -17.74 -9.70
C LYS A 133 0.60 -17.82 -9.63
N LYS A 134 -0.02 -17.05 -8.73
CA LYS A 134 -1.48 -16.95 -8.56
C LYS A 134 -1.86 -15.50 -8.35
N GLN A 135 -3.04 -15.11 -8.81
CA GLN A 135 -3.58 -13.79 -8.55
C GLN A 135 -3.84 -13.60 -7.04
N VAL A 136 -3.40 -12.46 -6.51
CA VAL A 136 -3.75 -12.03 -5.16
C VAL A 136 -5.14 -11.36 -5.15
N PRO A 137 -5.81 -11.26 -4.00
CA PRO A 137 -7.04 -10.48 -3.85
C PRO A 137 -6.86 -9.04 -4.31
N LEU A 138 -7.96 -8.39 -4.76
CA LEU A 138 -7.89 -7.06 -5.38
C LEU A 138 -7.30 -6.01 -4.44
N ASP A 139 -7.80 -5.93 -3.19
CA ASP A 139 -7.29 -4.97 -2.20
C ASP A 139 -5.80 -5.22 -1.86
N ALA A 140 -5.34 -6.47 -1.88
CA ALA A 140 -3.92 -6.80 -1.72
C ALA A 140 -3.10 -6.41 -2.95
N SER A 141 -3.68 -6.48 -4.15
CA SER A 141 -3.04 -6.01 -5.39
C SER A 141 -2.92 -4.48 -5.41
N ASP A 142 -3.94 -3.77 -4.94
CA ASP A 142 -3.91 -2.30 -4.82
C ASP A 142 -2.81 -1.88 -3.83
N ALA A 143 -2.66 -2.59 -2.71
CA ALA A 143 -1.57 -2.40 -1.76
C ALA A 143 -0.18 -2.66 -2.38
N LEU A 144 -0.01 -3.76 -3.14
CA LEU A 144 1.23 -4.04 -3.86
C LEU A 144 1.55 -2.96 -4.90
N ALA A 145 0.54 -2.42 -5.58
CA ALA A 145 0.69 -1.32 -6.52
C ALA A 145 1.24 -0.05 -5.85
N ALA A 146 0.77 0.28 -4.65
CA ALA A 146 1.30 1.38 -3.85
C ALA A 146 2.77 1.15 -3.46
N ALA A 147 3.13 -0.08 -3.06
CA ALA A 147 4.51 -0.44 -2.76
C ALA A 147 5.44 -0.34 -3.98
N ILE A 148 5.01 -0.81 -5.15
CA ILE A 148 5.74 -0.64 -6.43
C ILE A 148 5.92 0.85 -6.75
N CYS A 149 4.89 1.66 -6.57
CA CYS A 149 4.96 3.10 -6.78
C CYS A 149 6.03 3.74 -5.90
N HIS A 150 6.11 3.34 -4.63
CA HIS A 150 7.14 3.84 -3.72
C HIS A 150 8.55 3.46 -4.17
N VAL A 151 8.78 2.20 -4.53
CA VAL A 151 10.10 1.74 -5.02
C VAL A 151 10.54 2.54 -6.24
N ASN A 152 9.66 2.71 -7.24
CA ASN A 152 9.95 3.46 -8.46
C ASN A 152 10.22 4.95 -8.17
N SER A 153 9.43 5.57 -7.29
CA SER A 153 9.59 6.97 -6.88
C SER A 153 10.91 7.20 -6.12
N SER A 154 11.31 6.27 -5.27
CA SER A 154 12.56 6.32 -4.52
C SER A 154 13.78 6.24 -5.44
N ARG A 155 13.73 5.37 -6.45
CA ARG A 155 14.77 5.27 -7.48
C ARG A 155 14.92 6.59 -8.26
N LEU A 156 13.79 7.18 -8.66
CA LEU A 156 13.79 8.45 -9.39
C LEU A 156 14.39 9.59 -8.56
N ARG A 157 14.02 9.69 -7.27
CA ARG A 157 14.59 10.67 -6.35
C ARG A 157 16.11 10.50 -6.20
N ALA A 158 16.58 9.27 -6.05
CA ALA A 158 18.02 8.98 -5.93
C ALA A 158 18.81 9.38 -7.20
N LEU A 159 18.22 9.22 -8.38
CA LEU A 159 18.83 9.65 -9.65
C LEU A 159 18.90 11.18 -9.77
N THR A 160 17.81 11.88 -9.41
CA THR A 160 17.77 13.36 -9.47
C THR A 160 18.69 14.04 -8.45
N GLN A 161 18.93 13.43 -7.31
CA GLN A 161 19.90 13.95 -6.33
C GLN A 161 21.36 13.81 -6.82
N LYS A 162 21.70 12.72 -7.51
CA LYS A 162 23.03 12.53 -8.11
C LYS A 162 23.34 13.50 -9.24
N THR A 163 22.33 14.00 -9.96
CA THR A 163 22.50 14.97 -11.04
C THR A 163 22.60 16.43 -10.56
N ARG A 164 22.09 16.75 -9.36
CA ARG A 164 22.16 18.08 -8.77
C ARG A 164 23.42 18.34 -7.94
N GLY A 165 24.19 17.31 -7.63
CA GLY A 165 25.44 17.39 -6.86
C GLY A 165 26.72 17.38 -7.73
N LYS A 166 26.57 17.54 -9.05
CA LYS A 166 27.63 17.80 -10.01
C LYS A 166 27.49 19.22 -10.57
#